data_1e609244796c09e798bfe9b1323c9724
#
_entry.id   1e609244796c09e798bfe9b1323c9724
#
_cell.length_a   1.000
_cell.length_b   1.000
_cell.length_c   1.000
_cell.angle_alpha   90.00
_cell.angle_beta   90.00
_cell.angle_gamma   90.00
#
_symmetry.space_group_name_H-M   'P 1'
#
loop_
_entity.id
_entity.type
_entity.pdbx_description
1 polymer ?
#
loop_
_entity_poly.entity_id
_entity_poly.type
_entity_poly.pdbx_seq_one_letter_code
_entity_poly.pdbx_strand_id
1 'polypeptide(L)'
;MIYIEDDFLDANIIKSLNNDKNVFQEVKTPGKSFWVKMPSDNFVEMVCEKISKIENGIIEPILSFFREAKQGQDNDWRIHNDSIIEGQQPDRALVLYISEEQDEGLNGTAFWEHWKHGEKFEDVTPEEYNRLLKEDSNSPQKWRLKSVVGHKQNRLLSYPCNYFHSKYPNEFVESRKVFVMFYKIKK
;
A
#
# COMPACT_ATOMS: atom_id res chain seq x y z
N MET A 1 -2.17 -10.44 10.89
CA MET A 1 -2.92 -9.37 11.62
C MET A 1 -2.68 -8.05 10.91
N ILE A 2 -3.75 -7.23 10.73
CA ILE A 2 -3.66 -5.84 10.24
C ILE A 2 -3.35 -4.96 11.45
N TYR A 3 -2.41 -4.03 11.30
CA TYR A 3 -2.01 -3.06 12.32
C TYR A 3 -2.31 -1.64 11.83
N ILE A 4 -2.88 -0.81 12.68
CA ILE A 4 -3.24 0.57 12.38
C ILE A 4 -2.75 1.45 13.51
N GLU A 5 -2.07 2.55 13.19
CA GLU A 5 -1.62 3.56 14.15
C GLU A 5 -1.88 4.95 13.58
N ASP A 6 -2.63 5.77 14.32
CA ASP A 6 -2.82 7.17 14.00
C ASP A 6 -1.68 8.01 14.60
N ASP A 7 -1.39 9.16 13.99
CA ASP A 7 -0.35 10.09 14.41
C ASP A 7 1.07 9.46 14.48
N PHE A 8 1.36 8.59 13.50
CA PHE A 8 2.59 7.80 13.43
C PHE A 8 3.87 8.63 13.37
N LEU A 9 3.89 9.70 12.60
CA LEU A 9 5.02 10.63 12.49
C LEU A 9 4.77 11.90 13.30
N ASP A 10 5.86 12.63 13.57
CA ASP A 10 5.77 14.00 14.06
C ASP A 10 4.97 14.89 13.11
N ALA A 11 4.13 15.78 13.64
CA ALA A 11 3.27 16.65 12.86
C ALA A 11 4.04 17.55 11.88
N ASN A 12 5.26 17.97 12.20
CA ASN A 12 6.09 18.79 11.29
C ASN A 12 6.61 17.96 10.12
N ILE A 13 6.91 16.69 10.34
CA ILE A 13 7.36 15.77 9.29
C ILE A 13 6.23 15.54 8.29
N ILE A 14 5.04 15.16 8.78
CA ILE A 14 3.91 14.89 7.89
C ILE A 14 3.49 16.15 7.11
N LYS A 15 3.50 17.32 7.74
CA LYS A 15 3.24 18.60 7.09
C LYS A 15 4.25 18.91 6.00
N SER A 16 5.54 18.65 6.24
CA SER A 16 6.59 18.81 5.25
C SER A 16 6.39 17.88 4.06
N LEU A 17 6.07 16.61 4.29
CA LEU A 17 5.79 15.63 3.25
C LEU A 17 4.56 15.99 2.41
N ASN A 18 3.49 16.47 3.05
CA ASN A 18 2.28 16.89 2.35
C ASN A 18 2.52 18.11 1.44
N ASN A 19 3.32 19.07 1.92
CA ASN A 19 3.66 20.29 1.19
C ASN A 19 4.82 20.11 0.19
N ASP A 20 5.41 18.94 0.12
CA ASP A 20 6.50 18.65 -0.82
C ASP A 20 6.00 18.77 -2.25
N LYS A 21 6.56 19.76 -2.99
CA LYS A 21 6.25 20.07 -4.40
C LYS A 21 7.15 19.35 -5.38
N ASN A 22 8.02 18.45 -4.92
CA ASN A 22 8.90 17.70 -5.80
C ASN A 22 8.07 16.86 -6.78
N VAL A 23 8.58 16.80 -7.99
CA VAL A 23 7.90 16.11 -9.09
C VAL A 23 7.95 14.60 -8.87
N PHE A 24 6.80 13.98 -8.87
CA PHE A 24 6.67 12.53 -8.97
C PHE A 24 6.96 12.12 -10.41
N GLN A 25 7.71 11.04 -10.57
CA GLN A 25 8.04 10.48 -11.87
C GLN A 25 7.02 9.41 -12.27
N GLU A 26 6.61 9.43 -13.53
CA GLU A 26 5.75 8.37 -14.06
C GLU A 26 6.57 7.10 -14.29
N VAL A 27 6.16 6.01 -13.66
CA VAL A 27 6.67 4.65 -13.91
C VAL A 27 5.60 3.87 -14.65
N LYS A 28 5.93 3.39 -15.85
CA LYS A 28 5.04 2.61 -16.71
C LYS A 28 5.35 1.13 -16.56
N THR A 29 4.32 0.36 -16.27
CA THR A 29 4.34 -1.11 -16.33
C THR A 29 3.27 -1.57 -17.32
N PRO A 30 3.31 -2.81 -17.85
CA PRO A 30 2.28 -3.27 -18.75
C PRO A 30 0.86 -3.07 -18.20
N GLY A 31 0.09 -2.20 -18.87
CA GLY A 31 -1.29 -1.88 -18.49
C GLY A 31 -1.50 -0.87 -17.36
N LYS A 32 -0.41 -0.25 -16.84
CA LYS A 32 -0.51 0.68 -15.69
C LYS A 32 0.54 1.77 -15.73
N SER A 33 0.19 2.91 -15.11
CA SER A 33 1.12 3.98 -14.78
C SER A 33 1.02 4.32 -13.30
N PHE A 34 2.16 4.58 -12.67
CA PHE A 34 2.25 5.04 -11.29
C PHE A 34 3.09 6.30 -11.24
N TRP A 35 2.73 7.23 -10.37
CA TRP A 35 3.54 8.40 -10.07
C TRP A 35 4.25 8.16 -8.74
N VAL A 36 5.57 8.03 -8.79
CA VAL A 36 6.39 7.67 -7.64
C VAL A 36 7.54 8.65 -7.43
N LYS A 37 8.00 8.73 -6.19
CA LYS A 37 9.21 9.44 -5.78
C LYS A 37 9.93 8.60 -4.74
N MET A 38 11.24 8.45 -4.89
CA MET A 38 12.04 7.73 -3.91
C MET A 38 12.18 8.54 -2.62
N PRO A 39 12.05 7.92 -1.44
CA PRO A 39 12.35 8.55 -0.16
C PRO A 39 13.86 8.73 0.01
N SER A 40 14.27 9.58 0.95
CA SER A 40 15.66 9.60 1.41
C SER A 40 15.94 8.41 2.33
N ASP A 41 17.19 7.97 2.39
CA ASP A 41 17.61 6.88 3.28
C ASP A 41 17.29 7.18 4.75
N ASN A 42 17.56 8.40 5.21
CA ASN A 42 17.24 8.83 6.58
C ASN A 42 15.75 8.72 6.91
N PHE A 43 14.87 8.98 5.93
CA PHE A 43 13.43 8.82 6.15
C PHE A 43 13.06 7.34 6.28
N VAL A 44 13.62 6.49 5.43
CA VAL A 44 13.39 5.03 5.49
C VAL A 44 13.90 4.47 6.82
N GLU A 45 15.12 4.84 7.25
CA GLU A 45 15.69 4.43 8.53
C GLU A 45 14.79 4.82 9.70
N MET A 46 14.33 6.07 9.76
CA MET A 46 13.42 6.55 10.79
C MET A 46 12.12 5.73 10.84
N VAL A 47 11.54 5.41 9.68
CA VAL A 47 10.34 4.57 9.62
C VAL A 47 10.66 3.15 10.09
N CYS A 48 11.77 2.56 9.66
CA CYS A 48 12.20 1.23 10.09
C CYS A 48 12.40 1.15 11.61
N GLU A 49 13.01 2.16 12.23
CA GLU A 49 13.19 2.22 13.70
C GLU A 49 11.85 2.22 14.45
N LYS A 50 10.85 2.97 13.95
CA LYS A 50 9.52 3.01 14.56
C LYS A 50 8.80 1.66 14.40
N ILE A 51 8.82 1.09 13.20
CA ILE A 51 8.18 -0.20 12.91
C ILE A 51 8.86 -1.35 13.65
N SER A 52 10.18 -1.31 13.82
CA SER A 52 10.95 -2.29 14.59
C SER A 52 10.43 -2.44 16.02
N LYS A 53 10.01 -1.34 16.67
CA LYS A 53 9.41 -1.36 18.00
C LYS A 53 8.02 -2.02 18.02
N ILE A 54 7.24 -1.82 16.96
CA ILE A 54 5.90 -2.39 16.79
C ILE A 54 5.98 -3.90 16.51
N GLU A 55 6.85 -4.29 15.60
CA GLU A 55 7.00 -5.68 15.14
C GLU A 55 7.89 -6.52 16.09
N ASN A 56 8.58 -5.87 17.04
CA ASN A 56 9.56 -6.49 17.93
C ASN A 56 10.62 -7.28 17.16
N GLY A 57 11.19 -6.67 16.14
CA GLY A 57 12.19 -7.28 15.26
C GLY A 57 12.92 -6.26 14.40
N ILE A 58 13.99 -6.68 13.74
CA ILE A 58 14.76 -5.85 12.82
C ILE A 58 14.01 -5.75 11.48
N ILE A 59 13.78 -4.53 11.00
CA ILE A 59 13.10 -4.30 9.74
C ILE A 59 14.13 -4.20 8.61
N GLU A 60 13.95 -5.03 7.59
CA GLU A 60 14.74 -5.02 6.37
C GLU A 60 13.84 -4.58 5.20
N PRO A 61 13.95 -3.32 4.76
CA PRO A 61 13.17 -2.83 3.64
C PRO A 61 13.62 -3.49 2.33
N ILE A 62 12.65 -3.93 1.51
CA ILE A 62 12.91 -4.48 0.17
C ILE A 62 12.72 -3.37 -0.87
N LEU A 63 11.61 -2.64 -0.77
CA LEU A 63 11.25 -1.55 -1.66
C LEU A 63 10.45 -0.52 -0.89
N SER A 64 10.76 0.76 -1.10
CA SER A 64 10.00 1.87 -0.52
C SER A 64 9.90 3.04 -1.50
N PHE A 65 8.75 3.69 -1.52
CA PHE A 65 8.50 4.85 -2.38
C PHE A 65 7.33 5.68 -1.87
N PHE A 66 7.33 6.96 -2.21
CA PHE A 66 6.12 7.77 -2.16
C PHE A 66 5.34 7.56 -3.46
N ARG A 67 4.02 7.44 -3.35
CA ARG A 67 3.10 7.34 -4.49
C ARG A 67 2.08 8.46 -4.42
N GLU A 68 1.84 9.07 -5.57
CA GLU A 68 0.74 10.01 -5.75
C GLU A 68 -0.26 9.42 -6.74
N ALA A 69 -1.52 9.36 -6.35
CA ALA A 69 -2.63 9.00 -7.22
C ALA A 69 -3.53 10.21 -7.39
N LYS A 70 -3.80 10.61 -8.64
CA LYS A 70 -4.71 11.71 -8.99
C LYS A 70 -5.86 11.18 -9.82
N GLN A 71 -6.96 11.92 -9.82
CA GLN A 71 -8.09 11.62 -10.68
C GLN A 71 -7.65 11.48 -12.15
N GLY A 72 -8.07 10.40 -12.81
CA GLY A 72 -7.75 10.13 -14.21
C GLY A 72 -6.33 9.64 -14.49
N GLN A 73 -5.44 9.58 -13.50
CA GLN A 73 -4.06 9.11 -13.69
C GLN A 73 -3.86 7.65 -13.29
N ASP A 74 -4.46 7.22 -12.20
CA ASP A 74 -4.31 5.88 -11.65
C ASP A 74 -5.68 5.20 -11.59
N ASN A 75 -6.11 4.67 -12.72
CA ASN A 75 -7.39 3.98 -12.86
C ASN A 75 -7.32 2.50 -12.42
N ASP A 76 -6.15 2.05 -11.98
CA ASP A 76 -5.97 0.67 -11.56
C ASP A 76 -6.43 0.49 -10.12
N TRP A 77 -7.63 -0.04 -9.96
CA TRP A 77 -8.19 -0.44 -8.67
C TRP A 77 -8.04 -1.93 -8.37
N ARG A 78 -7.29 -2.64 -9.19
CA ARG A 78 -7.11 -4.08 -9.08
C ARG A 78 -7.02 -4.56 -7.65
N ILE A 79 -7.80 -5.60 -7.37
CA ILE A 79 -7.62 -6.39 -6.16
C ILE A 79 -6.42 -7.30 -6.40
N HIS A 80 -5.42 -7.20 -5.55
CA HIS A 80 -4.15 -7.93 -5.65
C HIS A 80 -3.58 -8.23 -4.27
N ASN A 81 -2.49 -8.94 -4.23
CA ASN A 81 -1.61 -9.02 -3.07
C ASN A 81 -0.18 -8.65 -3.50
N ASP A 82 0.71 -8.52 -2.53
CA ASP A 82 2.09 -8.12 -2.71
C ASP A 82 3.08 -9.25 -2.35
N SER A 83 2.68 -10.50 -2.59
CA SER A 83 3.48 -11.67 -2.19
C SER A 83 4.83 -11.76 -2.87
N ILE A 84 5.01 -11.10 -4.03
CA ILE A 84 6.29 -11.07 -4.75
C ILE A 84 6.60 -9.63 -5.14
N ILE A 85 7.63 -9.05 -4.52
CA ILE A 85 8.16 -7.73 -4.82
C ILE A 85 9.63 -7.85 -5.18
N GLU A 86 10.02 -7.42 -6.38
CA GLU A 86 11.39 -7.53 -6.90
C GLU A 86 12.00 -8.93 -6.75
N GLY A 87 11.19 -9.97 -7.00
CA GLY A 87 11.61 -11.37 -6.89
C GLY A 87 11.76 -11.88 -5.46
N GLN A 88 11.40 -11.10 -4.46
CA GLN A 88 11.43 -11.47 -3.05
C GLN A 88 10.02 -11.58 -2.47
N GLN A 89 9.90 -12.37 -1.41
CA GLN A 89 8.66 -12.45 -0.63
C GLN A 89 8.81 -11.56 0.62
N PRO A 90 8.16 -10.39 0.67
CA PRO A 90 8.10 -9.60 1.88
C PRO A 90 7.14 -10.23 2.89
N ASP A 91 7.39 -9.99 4.17
CA ASP A 91 6.46 -10.38 5.23
C ASP A 91 5.26 -9.44 5.28
N ARG A 92 5.52 -8.15 5.13
CA ARG A 92 4.50 -7.11 5.29
C ARG A 92 4.64 -5.96 4.29
N ALA A 93 3.51 -5.35 4.00
CA ALA A 93 3.39 -4.05 3.37
C ALA A 93 2.98 -3.00 4.40
N LEU A 94 3.49 -1.79 4.21
CA LEU A 94 3.16 -0.61 4.99
C LEU A 94 2.64 0.48 4.05
N VAL A 95 1.56 1.13 4.45
CA VAL A 95 1.01 2.33 3.80
C VAL A 95 0.86 3.41 4.86
N LEU A 96 1.57 4.53 4.69
CA LEU A 96 1.39 5.73 5.50
C LEU A 96 0.66 6.79 4.67
N TYR A 97 -0.49 7.23 5.12
CA TYR A 97 -1.28 8.25 4.43
C TYR A 97 -0.72 9.65 4.74
N ILE A 98 -0.40 10.42 3.69
CA ILE A 98 0.30 11.70 3.80
C ILE A 98 -0.62 12.89 3.50
N SER A 99 -1.43 12.80 2.43
CA SER A 99 -2.36 13.88 2.09
C SER A 99 -3.44 14.05 3.16
N GLU A 100 -3.99 15.26 3.23
CA GLU A 100 -5.15 15.54 4.06
C GLU A 100 -6.36 14.71 3.63
N GLU A 101 -7.26 14.46 4.54
CA GLU A 101 -8.51 13.76 4.30
C GLU A 101 -9.43 14.64 3.47
N GLN A 102 -10.10 14.02 2.50
CA GLN A 102 -11.05 14.72 1.65
C GLN A 102 -12.48 14.30 1.92
N ASP A 103 -12.65 13.03 2.34
CA ASP A 103 -13.93 12.44 2.74
C ASP A 103 -13.73 11.54 3.95
N GLU A 104 -14.58 11.67 4.94
CA GLU A 104 -14.52 10.86 6.16
C GLU A 104 -14.62 9.36 5.85
N GLY A 105 -13.54 8.64 6.09
CA GLY A 105 -13.47 7.18 6.03
C GLY A 105 -13.30 6.56 4.65
N LEU A 106 -13.24 7.36 3.57
CA LEU A 106 -12.95 6.91 2.22
C LEU A 106 -11.48 7.10 1.84
N ASN A 107 -11.14 6.85 0.58
CA ASN A 107 -9.79 7.03 0.01
C ASN A 107 -8.69 6.20 0.70
N GLY A 108 -9.06 5.08 1.29
CA GLY A 108 -8.17 4.23 2.05
C GLY A 108 -7.73 2.97 1.32
N THR A 109 -7.64 1.89 2.09
CA THR A 109 -7.29 0.55 1.62
C THR A 109 -8.40 -0.42 1.99
N ALA A 110 -8.93 -1.13 0.99
CA ALA A 110 -9.89 -2.21 1.19
C ALA A 110 -9.19 -3.56 1.22
N PHE A 111 -9.69 -4.46 2.06
CA PHE A 111 -9.31 -5.86 2.13
C PHE A 111 -10.45 -6.73 1.63
N TRP A 112 -10.08 -7.75 0.85
CA TRP A 112 -11.03 -8.57 0.10
C TRP A 112 -10.85 -10.05 0.38
N GLU A 113 -11.93 -10.78 0.20
CA GLU A 113 -11.94 -12.24 0.20
C GLU A 113 -12.30 -12.73 -1.20
N HIS A 114 -11.42 -13.53 -1.80
CA HIS A 114 -11.69 -14.18 -3.06
C HIS A 114 -12.56 -15.41 -2.85
N TRP A 115 -13.57 -15.60 -3.68
CA TRP A 115 -14.54 -16.71 -3.50
C TRP A 115 -13.88 -18.10 -3.47
N LYS A 116 -12.75 -18.29 -4.12
CA LYS A 116 -12.01 -19.55 -4.21
C LYS A 116 -10.82 -19.62 -3.26
N HIS A 117 -10.10 -18.52 -3.08
CA HIS A 117 -8.82 -18.51 -2.35
C HIS A 117 -8.91 -17.91 -0.94
N GLY A 118 -10.08 -17.39 -0.54
CA GLY A 118 -10.23 -16.74 0.77
C GLY A 118 -9.57 -15.36 0.84
N GLU A 119 -9.17 -14.96 2.04
CA GLU A 119 -8.61 -13.63 2.33
C GLU A 119 -7.13 -13.51 1.97
N LYS A 120 -6.45 -14.64 1.82
CA LYS A 120 -5.01 -14.73 1.61
C LYS A 120 -4.71 -15.60 0.42
N PHE A 121 -3.57 -15.32 -0.20
CA PHE A 121 -3.04 -16.16 -1.24
C PHE A 121 -1.75 -16.82 -0.73
N GLU A 122 -1.85 -18.06 -0.32
CA GLU A 122 -0.76 -18.84 0.26
C GLU A 122 -0.36 -19.98 -0.70
N ASP A 123 0.91 -20.34 -0.71
CA ASP A 123 1.46 -21.46 -1.49
C ASP A 123 1.15 -21.40 -3.01
N VAL A 124 1.32 -20.23 -3.59
CA VAL A 124 0.92 -19.93 -4.96
C VAL A 124 2.10 -19.90 -5.90
N THR A 125 1.95 -20.56 -7.04
CA THR A 125 2.93 -20.42 -8.12
C THR A 125 2.83 -19.06 -8.80
N PRO A 126 3.93 -18.54 -9.39
CA PRO A 126 3.89 -17.31 -10.17
C PRO A 126 2.85 -17.34 -11.30
N GLU A 127 2.63 -18.50 -11.91
CA GLU A 127 1.65 -18.70 -12.97
C GLU A 127 0.21 -18.53 -12.47
N GLU A 128 -0.10 -19.12 -11.32
CA GLU A 128 -1.43 -18.97 -10.68
C GLU A 128 -1.68 -17.53 -10.25
N TYR A 129 -0.66 -16.88 -9.68
CA TYR A 129 -0.75 -15.47 -9.31
C TYR A 129 -1.01 -14.58 -10.52
N ASN A 130 -0.26 -14.77 -11.61
CA ASN A 130 -0.44 -14.02 -12.84
C ASN A 130 -1.83 -14.26 -13.48
N ARG A 131 -2.32 -15.50 -13.41
CA ARG A 131 -3.66 -15.84 -13.88
C ARG A 131 -4.73 -15.11 -13.08
N LEU A 132 -4.66 -15.13 -11.74
CA LEU A 132 -5.59 -14.43 -10.87
C LEU A 132 -5.60 -12.93 -11.15
N LEU A 133 -4.43 -12.31 -11.28
CA LEU A 133 -4.33 -10.90 -11.61
C LEU A 133 -4.94 -10.57 -12.97
N LYS A 134 -4.82 -11.45 -13.96
CA LYS A 134 -5.35 -11.24 -15.30
C LYS A 134 -6.87 -11.47 -15.37
N GLU A 135 -7.37 -12.50 -14.70
CA GLU A 135 -8.74 -12.99 -14.88
C GLU A 135 -9.72 -12.45 -13.85
N ASP A 136 -9.29 -12.31 -12.58
CA ASP A 136 -10.19 -12.07 -11.48
C ASP A 136 -10.03 -10.69 -10.83
N SER A 137 -8.86 -10.05 -10.91
CA SER A 137 -8.55 -8.79 -10.20
C SER A 137 -9.56 -7.66 -10.41
N ASN A 138 -10.14 -7.57 -11.61
CA ASN A 138 -11.10 -6.53 -11.98
C ASN A 138 -12.53 -7.08 -12.13
N SER A 139 -12.80 -8.25 -11.57
CA SER A 139 -14.10 -8.92 -11.64
C SER A 139 -14.80 -8.87 -10.28
N PRO A 140 -15.57 -7.82 -9.94
CA PRO A 140 -16.12 -7.60 -8.59
C PRO A 140 -16.90 -8.81 -8.05
N GLN A 141 -17.58 -9.57 -8.93
CA GLN A 141 -18.35 -10.77 -8.57
C GLN A 141 -17.47 -11.91 -8.04
N LYS A 142 -16.15 -11.82 -8.17
CA LYS A 142 -15.19 -12.81 -7.64
C LYS A 142 -14.76 -12.51 -6.21
N TRP A 143 -15.15 -11.37 -5.68
CA TRP A 143 -14.63 -10.83 -4.42
C TRP A 143 -15.75 -10.40 -3.49
N ARG A 144 -15.50 -10.57 -2.20
CA ARG A 144 -16.31 -10.01 -1.12
C ARG A 144 -15.49 -9.00 -0.34
N LEU A 145 -15.99 -7.80 -0.19
CA LEU A 145 -15.38 -6.78 0.67
C LEU A 145 -15.45 -7.25 2.13
N LYS A 146 -14.30 -7.27 2.80
CA LYS A 146 -14.18 -7.67 4.21
C LYS A 146 -14.09 -6.48 5.15
N SER A 147 -13.23 -5.54 4.80
CA SER A 147 -13.04 -4.32 5.59
C SER A 147 -12.42 -3.20 4.76
N VAL A 148 -12.60 -1.99 5.25
CA VAL A 148 -11.95 -0.79 4.70
C VAL A 148 -11.25 -0.08 5.85
N VAL A 149 -9.97 0.23 5.65
CA VAL A 149 -9.23 1.17 6.49
C VAL A 149 -9.27 2.52 5.80
N GLY A 150 -10.06 3.45 6.35
CA GLY A 150 -10.23 4.77 5.78
C GLY A 150 -8.94 5.58 5.81
N HIS A 151 -8.80 6.48 4.84
CA HIS A 151 -7.72 7.46 4.81
C HIS A 151 -7.87 8.41 6.01
N LYS A 152 -6.79 8.58 6.74
CA LYS A 152 -6.60 9.65 7.71
C LYS A 152 -5.14 10.08 7.60
N GLN A 153 -4.91 11.39 7.51
CA GLN A 153 -3.55 11.90 7.45
C GLN A 153 -2.75 11.40 8.65
N ASN A 154 -1.50 11.00 8.41
CA ASN A 154 -0.59 10.44 9.42
C ASN A 154 -1.03 9.09 10.02
N ARG A 155 -1.96 8.39 9.36
CA ARG A 155 -2.30 7.01 9.71
C ARG A 155 -1.34 6.05 9.02
N LEU A 156 -0.72 5.19 9.83
CA LEU A 156 0.01 4.03 9.37
C LEU A 156 -0.95 2.84 9.28
N LEU A 157 -0.86 2.11 8.19
CA LEU A 157 -1.47 0.81 7.99
C LEU A 157 -0.38 -0.19 7.64
N SER A 158 -0.26 -1.30 8.40
CA SER A 158 0.62 -2.42 8.05
C SER A 158 -0.15 -3.73 8.02
N TYR A 159 0.11 -4.56 7.01
CA TYR A 159 -0.60 -5.82 6.78
C TYR A 159 0.30 -6.87 6.12
N PRO A 160 0.02 -8.17 6.28
CA PRO A 160 0.75 -9.24 5.59
C PRO A 160 0.61 -9.12 4.07
N CYS A 161 1.72 -9.28 3.36
CA CYS A 161 1.75 -9.09 1.91
C CYS A 161 0.89 -10.08 1.12
N ASN A 162 0.53 -11.21 1.70
CA ASN A 162 -0.34 -12.20 1.08
C ASN A 162 -1.84 -11.88 1.16
N TYR A 163 -2.26 -10.79 1.85
CA TYR A 163 -3.64 -10.37 1.91
C TYR A 163 -4.07 -9.70 0.62
N PHE A 164 -5.28 -10.06 0.14
CA PHE A 164 -5.88 -9.37 -0.99
C PHE A 164 -6.39 -8.00 -0.59
N HIS A 165 -5.94 -6.99 -1.32
CA HIS A 165 -6.28 -5.61 -1.05
C HIS A 165 -6.35 -4.76 -2.33
N SER A 166 -6.91 -3.57 -2.20
CA SER A 166 -6.92 -2.53 -3.23
C SER A 166 -6.98 -1.15 -2.60
N LYS A 167 -6.70 -0.11 -3.38
CA LYS A 167 -7.15 1.23 -3.00
C LYS A 167 -8.70 1.27 -2.99
N TYR A 168 -9.28 2.14 -2.17
CA TYR A 168 -10.74 2.24 -2.04
C TYR A 168 -11.16 3.68 -1.71
N PRO A 169 -12.15 4.26 -2.42
CA PRO A 169 -12.73 3.76 -3.67
C PRO A 169 -11.74 3.78 -4.84
N ASN A 170 -12.17 3.36 -6.01
CA ASN A 170 -11.33 3.28 -7.21
C ASN A 170 -10.91 4.64 -7.75
N GLU A 171 -11.79 5.61 -7.65
CA GLU A 171 -11.57 6.95 -8.15
C GLU A 171 -11.42 7.91 -6.98
N PHE A 172 -10.48 8.83 -7.11
CA PHE A 172 -10.26 9.92 -6.16
C PHE A 172 -10.66 11.23 -6.82
N VAL A 173 -11.32 12.08 -6.05
CA VAL A 173 -11.69 13.43 -6.52
C VAL A 173 -10.45 14.33 -6.56
N GLU A 174 -9.49 14.08 -5.70
CA GLU A 174 -8.25 14.85 -5.58
C GLU A 174 -7.01 13.94 -5.49
N SER A 175 -5.85 14.54 -5.19
CA SER A 175 -4.59 13.82 -5.04
C SER A 175 -4.51 13.05 -3.73
N ARG A 176 -4.16 11.77 -3.81
CA ARG A 176 -3.84 10.90 -2.67
C ARG A 176 -2.36 10.62 -2.65
N LYS A 177 -1.66 11.11 -1.63
CA LYS A 177 -0.24 10.81 -1.40
C LYS A 177 -0.10 9.80 -0.29
N VAL A 178 0.71 8.78 -0.53
CA VAL A 178 1.07 7.76 0.45
C VAL A 178 2.56 7.46 0.39
N PHE A 179 3.12 7.03 1.51
CA PHE A 179 4.39 6.31 1.51
C PHE A 179 4.09 4.82 1.60
N VAL A 180 4.75 4.02 0.79
CA VAL A 180 4.63 2.56 0.74
C VAL A 180 6.00 1.95 1.02
N MET A 181 6.02 0.90 1.83
CA MET A 181 7.23 0.11 2.07
C MET A 181 6.87 -1.37 2.18
N PHE A 182 7.64 -2.21 1.49
CA PHE A 182 7.62 -3.66 1.62
C PHE A 182 8.85 -4.10 2.39
N TYR A 183 8.68 -4.97 3.39
CA TYR A 183 9.77 -5.32 4.28
C TYR A 183 9.70 -6.74 4.81
N LYS A 184 10.87 -7.24 5.25
CA LYS A 184 11.02 -8.45 6.06
C LYS A 184 11.25 -8.11 7.52
N ILE A 185 10.87 -9.04 8.39
CA ILE A 185 11.07 -8.96 9.83
C ILE A 185 12.09 -10.03 10.22
N LYS A 186 13.27 -9.61 10.64
CA LYS A 186 14.27 -10.49 11.23
C LYS A 186 14.11 -10.50 12.76
N LYS A 187 13.95 -11.67 13.30
CA LYS A 187 13.92 -11.89 14.75
C LYS A 187 15.31 -12.04 15.31
#